data_8a37ce0cb14d805e5816181b0601b4c5
#
_entry.id   8a37ce0cb14d805e5816181b0601b4c5
#
_cell.length_a   1.000
_cell.length_b   1.000
_cell.length_c   1.000
_cell.angle_alpha   90.00
_cell.angle_beta   90.00
_cell.angle_gamma   90.00
#
_symmetry.space_group_name_H-M   'P 1'
#
loop_
_entity.id
_entity.type
_entity.pdbx_description
1 polymer ?
#
loop_
_entity_poly.entity_id
_entity_poly.type
_entity_poly.pdbx_seq_one_letter_code
_entity_poly.pdbx_strand_id
1 'polypeptide(L)'
;MDQDDAAEERFRSLHAASYTDLLRFVKRRIPDDDADDVVSATYLIAWQRFRELPDDVRPWLFGIARNLLANQARKRLRRSAVDVRMVATAEADRSPGIDARVDLVRAWWAVSAADREVLALVAFDELTDVQAAAVLGCRPATFRMRLNRARKRLRAAMGPTLPTAVESWSRT
;
A
#
# COMPACT_ATOMS: atom_id res chain seq x y z
N MET A 1 21.05 26.18 21.37
CA MET A 1 20.14 25.29 22.07
C MET A 1 18.66 25.42 21.61
N ASP A 2 18.33 26.06 20.48
CA ASP A 2 16.90 26.30 20.23
C ASP A 2 16.31 25.77 18.91
N GLN A 3 17.10 25.55 17.87
CA GLN A 3 16.56 25.06 16.60
C GLN A 3 16.54 23.55 16.49
N ASP A 4 17.55 22.88 17.05
CA ASP A 4 17.64 21.42 17.00
C ASP A 4 16.63 20.79 17.98
N ASP A 5 16.47 21.33 19.19
CA ASP A 5 15.50 20.88 20.19
C ASP A 5 14.05 21.00 19.65
N ALA A 6 13.74 22.13 18.96
CA ALA A 6 12.43 22.31 18.34
C ALA A 6 12.20 21.36 17.14
N ALA A 7 13.24 21.05 16.38
CA ALA A 7 13.15 20.08 15.28
C ALA A 7 12.93 18.66 15.80
N GLU A 8 13.63 18.26 16.87
CA GLU A 8 13.44 16.96 17.51
C GLU A 8 12.01 16.81 18.06
N GLU A 9 11.48 17.81 18.74
CA GLU A 9 10.13 17.75 19.30
C GLU A 9 9.06 17.66 18.21
N ARG A 10 9.22 18.43 17.14
CA ARG A 10 8.34 18.34 15.95
C ARG A 10 8.41 16.96 15.30
N PHE A 11 9.60 16.38 15.19
CA PHE A 11 9.76 15.04 14.63
C PHE A 11 9.17 13.97 15.54
N ARG A 12 9.35 14.09 16.86
CA ARG A 12 8.75 13.19 17.85
C ARG A 12 7.22 13.22 17.77
N SER A 13 6.64 14.40 17.64
CA SER A 13 5.19 14.57 17.45
C SER A 13 4.71 13.94 16.13
N LEU A 14 5.44 14.15 15.04
CA LEU A 14 5.17 13.54 13.74
C LEU A 14 5.22 12.01 13.83
N HIS A 15 6.26 11.46 14.45
CA HIS A 15 6.43 10.03 14.64
C HIS A 15 5.23 9.45 15.42
N ALA A 16 4.88 10.04 16.57
CA ALA A 16 3.77 9.58 17.40
C ALA A 16 2.43 9.61 16.62
N ALA A 17 2.19 10.65 15.83
CA ALA A 17 0.95 10.81 15.06
C ALA A 17 0.84 9.85 13.86
N SER A 18 1.96 9.44 13.26
CA SER A 18 1.95 8.68 11.99
C SER A 18 2.39 7.22 12.11
N TYR A 19 2.96 6.79 13.24
CA TYR A 19 3.56 5.47 13.41
C TYR A 19 2.58 4.33 13.12
N THR A 20 1.41 4.36 13.75
CA THR A 20 0.41 3.30 13.59
C THR A 20 -0.06 3.16 12.15
N ASP A 21 -0.28 4.28 11.47
CA ASP A 21 -0.71 4.30 10.07
C ASP A 21 0.38 3.78 9.14
N LEU A 22 1.62 4.21 9.35
CA LEU A 22 2.76 3.76 8.57
C LEU A 22 3.01 2.25 8.77
N LEU A 23 2.94 1.78 10.01
CA LEU A 23 3.10 0.37 10.32
C LEU A 23 2.01 -0.48 9.63
N ARG A 24 0.74 -0.05 9.68
CA ARG A 24 -0.36 -0.72 8.97
C ARG A 24 -0.14 -0.73 7.45
N PHE A 25 0.33 0.39 6.89
CA PHE A 25 0.66 0.50 5.48
C PHE A 25 1.72 -0.53 5.06
N VAL A 26 2.79 -0.67 5.86
CA VAL A 26 3.90 -1.60 5.59
C VAL A 26 3.45 -3.05 5.77
N LYS A 27 2.79 -3.39 6.89
CA LYS A 27 2.32 -4.76 7.19
C LYS A 27 1.36 -5.33 6.14
N ARG A 28 0.58 -4.49 5.46
CA ARG A 28 -0.25 -4.93 4.34
C ARG A 28 0.55 -5.37 3.11
N ARG A 29 1.82 -5.05 3.02
CA ARG A 29 2.67 -5.24 1.82
C ARG A 29 3.79 -6.24 2.01
N ILE A 30 4.18 -6.53 3.24
CA ILE A 30 5.22 -7.52 3.58
C ILE A 30 4.84 -8.28 4.86
N PRO A 31 5.47 -9.46 5.11
CA PRO A 31 5.35 -10.17 6.36
C PRO A 31 5.75 -9.31 7.57
N ASP A 32 5.15 -9.59 8.72
CA ASP A 32 5.29 -8.81 9.95
C ASP A 32 6.75 -8.69 10.42
N ASP A 33 7.55 -9.75 10.28
CA ASP A 33 8.95 -9.82 10.75
C ASP A 33 9.86 -8.75 10.12
N ASP A 34 9.56 -8.32 8.89
CA ASP A 34 10.35 -7.29 8.18
C ASP A 34 9.75 -5.87 8.30
N ALA A 35 8.56 -5.72 8.92
CA ALA A 35 7.81 -4.48 8.87
C ALA A 35 8.49 -3.36 9.70
N ASP A 36 8.97 -3.69 10.88
CA ASP A 36 9.59 -2.72 11.78
C ASP A 36 10.89 -2.14 11.21
N ASP A 37 11.66 -2.95 10.48
CA ASP A 37 12.87 -2.49 9.79
C ASP A 37 12.53 -1.44 8.71
N VAL A 38 11.46 -1.68 7.94
CA VAL A 38 11.02 -0.72 6.90
C VAL A 38 10.47 0.56 7.54
N VAL A 39 9.72 0.45 8.61
CA VAL A 39 9.20 1.61 9.35
C VAL A 39 10.36 2.44 9.91
N SER A 40 11.31 1.80 10.59
CA SER A 40 12.51 2.46 11.14
C SER A 40 13.34 3.14 10.05
N ALA A 41 13.59 2.45 8.93
CA ALA A 41 14.30 3.02 7.79
C ALA A 41 13.53 4.20 7.15
N THR A 42 12.19 4.15 7.13
CA THR A 42 11.36 5.24 6.63
C THR A 42 11.53 6.48 7.49
N TYR A 43 11.48 6.35 8.82
CA TYR A 43 11.67 7.48 9.73
C TYR A 43 13.10 8.02 9.71
N LEU A 44 14.12 7.15 9.53
CA LEU A 44 15.50 7.62 9.37
C LEU A 44 15.63 8.51 8.13
N ILE A 45 15.05 8.12 7.00
CA ILE A 45 15.04 8.95 5.78
C ILE A 45 14.22 10.22 6.01
N ALA A 46 13.09 10.13 6.70
CA ALA A 46 12.26 11.27 7.04
C ALA A 46 13.01 12.28 7.91
N TRP A 47 13.78 11.82 8.89
CA TRP A 47 14.65 12.66 9.73
C TRP A 47 15.72 13.37 8.92
N GLN A 48 16.43 12.65 8.06
CA GLN A 48 17.45 13.21 7.19
C GLN A 48 16.90 14.29 6.25
N ARG A 49 15.62 14.21 5.89
CA ARG A 49 14.92 15.13 5.00
C ARG A 49 13.89 16.00 5.72
N PHE A 50 14.06 16.16 7.03
CA PHE A 50 13.08 16.87 7.87
C PHE A 50 12.82 18.31 7.43
N ARG A 51 13.82 18.98 6.85
CA ARG A 51 13.68 20.34 6.30
C ARG A 51 12.82 20.41 5.02
N GLU A 52 12.57 19.27 4.38
CA GLU A 52 11.79 19.15 3.15
C GLU A 52 10.37 18.61 3.40
N LEU A 53 9.93 18.57 4.68
CA LEU A 53 8.61 18.05 5.03
C LEU A 53 7.51 18.82 4.30
N PRO A 54 6.65 18.12 3.53
CA PRO A 54 5.47 18.73 2.94
C PRO A 54 4.39 18.97 4.01
N ASP A 55 3.40 19.80 3.69
CA ASP A 55 2.25 20.05 4.57
C ASP A 55 1.47 18.75 4.86
N ASP A 56 1.28 17.90 3.84
CA ASP A 56 0.68 16.58 3.99
C ASP A 56 1.78 15.51 4.10
N VAL A 57 2.17 15.22 5.34
CA VAL A 57 3.27 14.30 5.65
C VAL A 57 2.89 12.83 5.41
N ARG A 58 1.62 12.46 5.56
CA ARG A 58 1.16 11.07 5.49
C ARG A 58 1.48 10.40 4.13
N PRO A 59 1.05 10.94 2.99
CA PRO A 59 1.39 10.35 1.69
C PRO A 59 2.90 10.43 1.38
N TRP A 60 3.61 11.39 1.91
CA TRP A 60 5.05 11.50 1.74
C TRP A 60 5.79 10.35 2.47
N LEU A 61 5.44 10.04 3.72
CA LEU A 61 5.97 8.88 4.45
C LEU A 61 5.63 7.56 3.73
N PHE A 62 4.39 7.42 3.25
CA PHE A 62 3.99 6.23 2.49
C PHE A 62 4.77 6.10 1.18
N GLY A 63 5.11 7.20 0.53
CA GLY A 63 5.97 7.23 -0.66
C GLY A 63 7.38 6.73 -0.36
N ILE A 64 7.98 7.14 0.76
CA ILE A 64 9.30 6.65 1.21
C ILE A 64 9.23 5.15 1.50
N ALA A 65 8.27 4.71 2.32
CA ALA A 65 8.09 3.30 2.66
C ALA A 65 7.88 2.42 1.40
N ARG A 66 7.03 2.87 0.48
CA ARG A 66 6.79 2.18 -0.79
C ARG A 66 8.07 2.02 -1.61
N ASN A 67 8.90 3.04 -1.68
CA ASN A 67 10.17 2.98 -2.40
C ASN A 67 11.15 1.98 -1.75
N LEU A 68 11.20 1.93 -0.42
CA LEU A 68 11.98 0.94 0.33
C LEU A 68 11.49 -0.48 0.03
N LEU A 69 10.18 -0.71 0.10
CA LEU A 69 9.56 -2.00 -0.21
C LEU A 69 9.84 -2.45 -1.66
N ALA A 70 9.73 -1.53 -2.63
CA ALA A 70 10.04 -1.82 -4.03
C ALA A 70 11.53 -2.17 -4.22
N ASN A 71 12.42 -1.51 -3.49
CA ASN A 71 13.86 -1.82 -3.51
C ASN A 71 14.15 -3.21 -2.91
N GLN A 72 13.51 -3.54 -1.79
CA GLN A 72 13.65 -4.87 -1.16
C GLN A 72 13.12 -5.97 -2.09
N ALA A 73 11.94 -5.79 -2.69
CA ALA A 73 11.37 -6.74 -3.65
C ALA A 73 12.31 -6.97 -4.85
N ARG A 74 12.90 -5.91 -5.41
CA ARG A 74 13.89 -6.03 -6.48
C ARG A 74 15.17 -6.76 -6.06
N LYS A 75 15.63 -6.54 -4.82
CA LYS A 75 16.79 -7.27 -4.27
C LYS A 75 16.48 -8.75 -4.07
N ARG A 76 15.29 -9.08 -3.55
CA ARG A 76 14.83 -10.48 -3.39
C ARG A 76 14.72 -11.19 -4.74
N LEU A 77 14.08 -10.58 -5.75
CA LEU A 77 13.99 -11.15 -7.10
C LEU A 77 15.36 -11.41 -7.72
N ARG A 78 16.33 -10.53 -7.54
CA ARG A 78 17.71 -10.75 -8.01
C ARG A 78 18.42 -11.88 -7.28
N ARG A 79 18.11 -12.12 -6.00
CA ARG A 79 18.67 -13.24 -5.23
C ARG A 79 17.97 -14.55 -5.54
N SER A 80 16.63 -14.54 -5.72
CA SER A 80 15.84 -15.74 -6.03
C SER A 80 15.93 -16.17 -7.50
N ALA A 81 16.52 -15.39 -8.38
CA ALA A 81 16.88 -15.84 -9.73
C ALA A 81 17.91 -16.97 -9.71
N VAL A 82 18.50 -17.28 -8.55
CA VAL A 82 19.38 -18.43 -8.29
C VAL A 82 18.61 -19.65 -7.76
N ASP A 83 17.39 -19.46 -7.21
CA ASP A 83 16.55 -20.54 -6.67
C ASP A 83 15.13 -20.48 -7.25
N VAL A 84 14.94 -21.11 -8.39
CA VAL A 84 13.61 -21.40 -8.93
C VAL A 84 13.10 -22.70 -8.36
N ARG A 85 12.12 -22.67 -7.46
CA ARG A 85 10.97 -23.57 -7.35
C ARG A 85 10.30 -23.48 -5.98
N MET A 86 9.12 -22.89 -5.91
CA MET A 86 7.89 -23.54 -5.42
C MET A 86 6.73 -22.54 -5.44
N VAL A 87 5.80 -22.80 -6.34
CA VAL A 87 4.47 -22.20 -6.35
C VAL A 87 3.60 -23.06 -5.45
N ALA A 88 3.12 -22.51 -4.35
CA ALA A 88 2.09 -23.15 -3.54
C ALA A 88 0.71 -22.81 -4.11
N THR A 89 0.03 -23.78 -4.65
CA THR A 89 -1.41 -23.72 -4.96
C THR A 89 -2.19 -23.95 -3.68
N ALA A 90 -2.93 -22.94 -3.21
CA ALA A 90 -3.90 -23.12 -2.13
C ALA A 90 -5.25 -23.51 -2.74
N GLU A 91 -5.65 -24.77 -2.54
CA GLU A 91 -7.03 -25.22 -2.76
C GLU A 91 -7.91 -24.74 -1.60
N ALA A 92 -9.00 -24.02 -1.93
CA ALA A 92 -9.96 -23.53 -0.96
C ALA A 92 -11.22 -24.41 -0.96
N ASP A 93 -11.54 -24.94 0.22
CA ASP A 93 -12.74 -25.73 0.51
C ASP A 93 -14.00 -24.83 0.53
N ARG A 94 -15.13 -25.33 0.04
CA ARG A 94 -16.32 -24.52 -0.24
C ARG A 94 -17.38 -24.68 0.84
N SER A 95 -17.88 -23.53 1.36
CA SER A 95 -19.07 -23.47 2.20
C SER A 95 -19.92 -22.23 1.85
N PRO A 96 -21.28 -22.33 1.78
CA PRO A 96 -22.16 -21.24 1.32
C PRO A 96 -22.18 -20.10 2.34
N GLY A 97 -21.97 -18.88 1.90
CA GLY A 97 -21.80 -17.69 2.75
C GLY A 97 -20.33 -17.25 2.86
N ILE A 98 -19.39 -18.15 2.60
CA ILE A 98 -17.97 -17.88 2.42
C ILE A 98 -17.70 -17.48 0.95
N ASP A 99 -18.58 -17.82 0.02
CA ASP A 99 -18.38 -17.68 -1.41
C ASP A 99 -18.05 -16.25 -1.85
N ALA A 100 -18.79 -15.26 -1.38
CA ALA A 100 -18.53 -13.86 -1.77
C ALA A 100 -17.16 -13.33 -1.27
N ARG A 101 -16.72 -13.81 -0.09
CA ARG A 101 -15.39 -13.44 0.44
C ARG A 101 -14.28 -14.21 -0.28
N VAL A 102 -14.51 -15.48 -0.59
CA VAL A 102 -13.60 -16.31 -1.37
C VAL A 102 -13.48 -15.78 -2.79
N ASP A 103 -14.59 -15.36 -3.41
CA ASP A 103 -14.61 -14.77 -4.74
C ASP A 103 -13.86 -13.43 -4.78
N LEU A 104 -14.03 -12.59 -3.76
CA LEU A 104 -13.26 -11.35 -3.65
C LEU A 104 -11.77 -11.60 -3.48
N VAL A 105 -11.38 -12.54 -2.62
CA VAL A 105 -9.96 -12.92 -2.42
C VAL A 105 -9.37 -13.48 -3.71
N ARG A 106 -10.10 -14.37 -4.39
CA ARG A 106 -9.67 -14.91 -5.69
C ARG A 106 -9.54 -13.82 -6.75
N ALA A 107 -10.53 -12.93 -6.87
CA ALA A 107 -10.50 -11.79 -7.78
C ALA A 107 -9.36 -10.82 -7.45
N TRP A 108 -9.09 -10.59 -6.17
CA TRP A 108 -7.96 -9.77 -5.72
C TRP A 108 -6.61 -10.32 -6.19
N TRP A 109 -6.44 -11.64 -6.13
CA TRP A 109 -5.20 -12.27 -6.59
C TRP A 109 -5.14 -12.43 -8.12
N ALA A 110 -6.27 -12.39 -8.81
CA ALA A 110 -6.34 -12.45 -10.27
C ALA A 110 -5.91 -11.13 -10.94
N VAL A 111 -6.05 -9.98 -10.26
CA VAL A 111 -5.57 -8.69 -10.81
C VAL A 111 -4.07 -8.53 -10.61
N SER A 112 -3.45 -7.68 -11.44
CA SER A 112 -2.01 -7.45 -11.38
C SER A 112 -1.57 -6.82 -10.04
N ALA A 113 -0.30 -7.01 -9.65
CA ALA A 113 0.27 -6.38 -8.46
C ALA A 113 0.15 -4.83 -8.51
N ALA A 114 0.28 -4.25 -9.71
CA ALA A 114 0.10 -2.81 -9.90
C ALA A 114 -1.35 -2.36 -9.69
N ASP A 115 -2.33 -3.16 -10.12
CA ASP A 115 -3.75 -2.88 -9.88
C ASP A 115 -4.08 -3.04 -8.39
N ARG A 116 -3.55 -4.08 -7.73
CA ARG A 116 -3.71 -4.26 -6.26
C ARG A 116 -3.16 -3.08 -5.48
N GLU A 117 -1.98 -2.58 -5.85
CA GLU A 117 -1.38 -1.41 -5.20
C GLU A 117 -2.28 -0.17 -5.32
N VAL A 118 -2.78 0.12 -6.51
CA VAL A 118 -3.68 1.26 -6.74
C VAL A 118 -4.97 1.13 -5.94
N LEU A 119 -5.56 -0.07 -5.91
CA LEU A 119 -6.78 -0.35 -5.14
C LEU A 119 -6.53 -0.25 -3.63
N ALA A 120 -5.40 -0.78 -3.14
CA ALA A 120 -5.05 -0.76 -1.72
C ALA A 120 -4.89 0.65 -1.17
N LEU A 121 -4.27 1.56 -1.93
CA LEU A 121 -4.09 2.96 -1.52
C LEU A 121 -5.42 3.66 -1.20
N VAL A 122 -6.50 3.31 -1.90
CA VAL A 122 -7.83 3.90 -1.67
C VAL A 122 -8.64 3.08 -0.67
N ALA A 123 -8.67 1.74 -0.82
CA ALA A 123 -9.56 0.88 -0.05
C ALA A 123 -9.09 0.60 1.38
N PHE A 124 -7.78 0.52 1.59
CA PHE A 124 -7.19 0.15 2.88
C PHE A 124 -6.36 1.27 3.51
N ASP A 125 -5.74 2.10 2.68
CA ASP A 125 -4.92 3.21 3.15
C ASP A 125 -5.73 4.52 3.21
N GLU A 126 -6.99 4.52 2.71
CA GLU A 126 -7.95 5.62 2.76
C GLU A 126 -7.39 6.94 2.21
N LEU A 127 -6.56 6.84 1.17
CA LEU A 127 -5.96 8.01 0.54
C LEU A 127 -6.90 8.62 -0.50
N THR A 128 -6.92 9.95 -0.55
CA THR A 128 -7.53 10.68 -1.67
C THR A 128 -6.73 10.45 -2.96
N ASP A 129 -7.33 10.75 -4.11
CA ASP A 129 -6.66 10.65 -5.41
C ASP A 129 -5.34 11.44 -5.48
N VAL A 130 -5.32 12.61 -4.83
CA VAL A 130 -4.14 13.49 -4.77
C VAL A 130 -3.04 12.85 -3.92
N GLN A 131 -3.40 12.35 -2.75
CA GLN A 131 -2.47 11.68 -1.84
C GLN A 131 -1.92 10.38 -2.45
N ALA A 132 -2.77 9.55 -3.01
CA ALA A 132 -2.37 8.30 -3.65
C ALA A 132 -1.48 8.55 -4.89
N ALA A 133 -1.76 9.60 -5.65
CA ALA A 133 -0.91 10.04 -6.76
C ALA A 133 0.49 10.46 -6.27
N ALA A 134 0.57 11.17 -5.14
CA ALA A 134 1.84 11.54 -4.51
C ALA A 134 2.64 10.30 -4.08
N VAL A 135 1.98 9.31 -3.44
CA VAL A 135 2.61 8.02 -3.07
C VAL A 135 3.18 7.30 -4.30
N LEU A 136 2.47 7.32 -5.43
CA LEU A 136 2.90 6.65 -6.67
C LEU A 136 3.84 7.50 -7.54
N GLY A 137 4.12 8.75 -7.18
CA GLY A 137 4.92 9.68 -7.97
C GLY A 137 4.31 10.00 -9.33
N CYS A 138 2.99 10.15 -9.42
CA CYS A 138 2.28 10.45 -10.66
C CYS A 138 1.28 11.59 -10.50
N ARG A 139 0.71 12.08 -11.62
CA ARG A 139 -0.34 13.11 -11.58
C ARG A 139 -1.68 12.52 -11.11
N PRO A 140 -2.52 13.28 -10.37
CA PRO A 140 -3.82 12.82 -9.92
C PRO A 140 -4.73 12.28 -11.05
N ALA A 141 -4.71 12.91 -12.21
CA ALA A 141 -5.44 12.42 -13.38
C ALA A 141 -4.95 11.03 -13.86
N THR A 142 -3.65 10.79 -13.80
CA THR A 142 -3.05 9.48 -14.13
C THR A 142 -3.46 8.43 -13.09
N PHE A 143 -3.46 8.81 -11.80
CA PHE A 143 -3.91 7.92 -10.75
C PHE A 143 -5.38 7.52 -10.94
N ARG A 144 -6.29 8.49 -11.14
CA ARG A 144 -7.72 8.22 -11.40
C ARG A 144 -7.94 7.26 -12.57
N MET A 145 -7.21 7.45 -13.66
CA MET A 145 -7.30 6.56 -14.81
C MET A 145 -6.83 5.13 -14.46
N ARG A 146 -5.74 4.98 -13.70
CA ARG A 146 -5.25 3.67 -13.22
C ARG A 146 -6.27 3.02 -12.28
N LEU A 147 -6.82 3.77 -11.34
CA LEU A 147 -7.83 3.31 -10.38
C LEU A 147 -9.09 2.80 -11.09
N ASN A 148 -9.60 3.55 -12.07
CA ASN A 148 -10.76 3.13 -12.84
C ASN A 148 -10.50 1.82 -13.62
N ARG A 149 -9.32 1.67 -14.22
CA ARG A 149 -8.92 0.43 -14.90
C ARG A 149 -8.81 -0.75 -13.91
N ALA A 150 -8.17 -0.53 -12.76
CA ALA A 150 -8.01 -1.54 -11.73
C ALA A 150 -9.37 -1.99 -11.17
N ARG A 151 -10.29 -1.06 -10.88
CA ARG A 151 -11.67 -1.35 -10.47
C ARG A 151 -12.41 -2.18 -11.54
N LYS A 152 -12.28 -1.82 -12.81
CA LYS A 152 -12.90 -2.57 -13.92
C LYS A 152 -12.37 -4.01 -14.01
N ARG A 153 -11.06 -4.20 -13.87
CA ARG A 153 -10.43 -5.54 -13.89
C ARG A 153 -10.86 -6.37 -12.67
N LEU A 154 -10.90 -5.78 -11.49
CA LEU A 154 -11.34 -6.47 -10.28
C LEU A 154 -12.80 -6.94 -10.41
N ARG A 155 -13.71 -6.07 -10.90
CA ARG A 155 -15.10 -6.46 -11.18
C ARG A 155 -15.19 -7.60 -12.18
N ALA A 156 -14.44 -7.54 -13.26
CA ALA A 156 -14.42 -8.61 -14.26
C ALA A 156 -13.93 -9.95 -13.67
N ALA A 157 -12.95 -9.90 -12.75
CA ALA A 157 -12.44 -11.09 -12.07
C ALA A 157 -13.42 -11.68 -11.05
N MET A 158 -14.32 -10.87 -10.48
CA MET A 158 -15.37 -11.34 -9.54
C MET A 158 -16.53 -12.06 -10.25
N GLY A 159 -16.70 -11.91 -11.56
CA GLY A 159 -17.84 -12.49 -12.28
C GLY A 159 -19.17 -11.74 -12.00
N PRO A 160 -20.31 -12.34 -12.34
CA PRO A 160 -21.62 -11.71 -12.24
C PRO A 160 -22.16 -11.57 -10.81
N THR A 161 -21.53 -12.17 -9.80
CA THR A 161 -21.96 -12.13 -8.40
C THR A 161 -21.22 -11.01 -7.67
N LEU A 162 -21.70 -9.76 -7.82
CA LEU A 162 -21.14 -8.61 -7.09
C LEU A 162 -21.77 -8.52 -5.70
N PRO A 163 -20.99 -8.56 -4.60
CA PRO A 163 -21.51 -8.16 -3.29
C PRO A 163 -21.81 -6.65 -3.29
N THR A 164 -22.92 -6.25 -2.69
CA THR A 164 -23.42 -4.86 -2.60
C THR A 164 -22.38 -3.86 -2.04
N ALA A 165 -21.40 -4.35 -1.30
CA ALA A 165 -20.31 -3.53 -0.72
C ALA A 165 -19.39 -2.87 -1.79
N VAL A 166 -19.29 -3.44 -3.00
CA VAL A 166 -18.43 -2.89 -4.07
C VAL A 166 -19.10 -1.75 -4.84
N GLU A 167 -20.42 -1.67 -4.78
CA GLU A 167 -21.19 -0.60 -5.46
C GLU A 167 -20.98 0.78 -4.81
N SER A 168 -20.71 0.83 -3.50
CA SER A 168 -20.50 2.09 -2.79
C SER A 168 -19.17 2.80 -3.20
N TRP A 169 -18.19 2.05 -3.69
CA TRP A 169 -16.90 2.60 -4.15
C TRP A 169 -16.97 3.26 -5.54
N SER A 170 -18.15 3.21 -6.17
CA SER A 170 -18.33 3.73 -7.54
C SER A 170 -18.81 5.19 -7.57
N ARG A 171 -19.15 5.78 -6.41
CA ARG A 171 -19.85 7.06 -6.31
C ARG A 171 -19.04 8.19 -5.66
N THR A 172 -17.76 8.04 -5.52
CA THR A 172 -16.88 9.13 -5.04
C THR A 172 -15.74 9.37 -6.09
#